data_559ad8e3519c7080febbac92a69bd8d9
#
_entry.id   559ad8e3519c7080febbac92a69bd8d9
#
_cell.length_a   1.000
_cell.length_b   1.000
_cell.length_c   1.000
_cell.angle_alpha   90.00
_cell.angle_beta   90.00
_cell.angle_gamma   90.00
#
_symmetry.space_group_name_H-M   'P 1'
#
loop_
_entity.id
_entity.type
_entity.pdbx_description
1 polymer ?
#
loop_
_entity_poly.entity_id
_entity_poly.type
_entity_poly.pdbx_seq_one_letter_code
_entity_poly.pdbx_strand_id
1 'polypeptide(L)'
;FARYWIHNGFVNMGAEKMSKSLGNTLTIQEIVKRHSPDALRLWMLGTHYRHPIEWSEERANESARALETLWSPVEKARKYADSVTFGNPTRALPTECVPFRERFIAAMDDDFNTPEALGCLFDLGRALNRASALSIQDFVRGASELSSLAQVLGLVEPKPRIAGLSPEATEKIVSLIRQRTEARLRRDWKRADEIRAEIEALGAIVNDTPGGTEWEAKAR
;
A
#
# COMPACT_ATOMS: atom_id res chain seq x y z
N PHE A 1 -21.00 25.98 14.57
CA PHE A 1 -19.70 25.93 13.91
C PHE A 1 -19.20 24.48 13.77
N ALA A 2 -18.92 23.73 14.84
CA ALA A 2 -18.57 22.32 14.80
C ALA A 2 -19.49 21.49 15.70
N ARG A 3 -19.90 20.28 15.24
CA ARG A 3 -20.70 19.34 16.04
C ARG A 3 -19.82 18.50 16.96
N TYR A 4 -18.60 18.19 16.53
CA TYR A 4 -17.65 17.36 17.25
C TYR A 4 -16.34 18.09 17.39
N TRP A 5 -15.68 17.93 18.53
CA TRP A 5 -14.39 18.53 18.86
C TRP A 5 -13.43 17.45 19.28
N ILE A 6 -12.27 17.43 18.64
CA ILE A 6 -11.17 16.51 18.94
C ILE A 6 -9.95 17.34 19.30
N HIS A 7 -9.30 17.01 20.42
CA HIS A 7 -8.09 17.67 20.90
C HIS A 7 -6.90 16.70 20.82
N ASN A 8 -5.87 17.07 20.07
CA ASN A 8 -4.67 16.26 19.95
C ASN A 8 -3.69 16.50 21.08
N GLY A 9 -2.83 15.52 21.36
CA GLY A 9 -1.58 15.71 22.07
C GLY A 9 -0.63 16.64 21.31
N PHE A 10 0.44 17.07 21.98
CA PHE A 10 1.47 17.94 21.39
C PHE A 10 2.50 17.12 20.60
N VAL A 11 3.17 17.79 19.65
CA VAL A 11 4.37 17.26 19.03
C VAL A 11 5.57 17.78 19.81
N ASN A 12 6.40 16.86 20.26
CA ASN A 12 7.63 17.15 21.00
C ASN A 12 8.87 16.93 20.12
N MET A 13 9.92 17.68 20.38
CA MET A 13 11.26 17.48 19.84
C MET A 13 12.15 17.03 21.01
N GLY A 14 12.36 15.71 21.14
CA GLY A 14 12.95 15.16 22.34
C GLY A 14 12.08 15.45 23.57
N ALA A 15 12.70 15.89 24.66
CA ALA A 15 12.00 16.20 25.91
C ALA A 15 11.22 17.53 25.90
N GLU A 16 11.35 18.36 24.85
CA GLU A 16 10.78 19.68 24.77
C GLU A 16 9.62 19.76 23.78
N LYS A 17 8.60 20.54 24.14
CA LYS A 17 7.50 20.87 23.23
C LYS A 17 8.01 21.67 22.04
N MET A 18 7.63 21.25 20.82
CA MET A 18 7.91 22.04 19.62
C MET A 18 7.22 23.39 19.69
N SER A 19 7.98 24.48 19.58
CA SER A 19 7.45 25.83 19.54
C SER A 19 8.28 26.78 18.70
N LYS A 20 7.61 27.76 18.08
CA LYS A 20 8.30 28.81 17.29
C LYS A 20 9.25 29.67 18.14
N SER A 21 8.88 29.92 19.39
CA SER A 21 9.68 30.74 20.32
C SER A 21 10.99 30.08 20.72
N LEU A 22 11.05 28.75 20.70
CA LEU A 22 12.26 27.97 20.98
C LEU A 22 13.12 27.72 19.72
N GLY A 23 12.63 28.11 18.54
CA GLY A 23 13.35 27.85 17.28
C GLY A 23 13.50 26.38 16.90
N ASN A 24 12.82 25.47 17.62
CA ASN A 24 12.89 24.02 17.43
C ASN A 24 11.73 23.46 16.57
N THR A 25 11.16 24.31 15.70
CA THR A 25 10.07 23.90 14.81
C THR A 25 10.60 23.21 13.55
N LEU A 26 10.02 22.08 13.23
CA LEU A 26 10.24 21.40 11.96
C LEU A 26 8.92 21.42 11.17
N THR A 27 8.93 21.95 9.97
CA THR A 27 7.73 22.03 9.14
C THR A 27 7.48 20.73 8.39
N ILE A 28 6.20 20.42 8.12
CA ILE A 28 5.83 19.26 7.27
C ILE A 28 6.53 19.35 5.92
N GLN A 29 6.66 20.56 5.33
CA GLN A 29 7.35 20.76 4.05
C GLN A 29 8.83 20.36 4.09
N GLU A 30 9.50 20.53 5.22
CA GLU A 30 10.89 20.10 5.39
C GLU A 30 10.99 18.58 5.57
N ILE A 31 10.06 17.98 6.31
CA ILE A 31 10.02 16.53 6.53
C ILE A 31 9.78 15.80 5.20
N VAL A 32 8.79 16.22 4.41
CA VAL A 32 8.41 15.52 3.16
C VAL A 32 9.45 15.67 2.03
N LYS A 33 10.46 16.53 2.19
CA LYS A 33 11.64 16.55 1.29
C LYS A 33 12.55 15.34 1.50
N ARG A 34 12.52 14.73 2.70
CA ARG A 34 13.42 13.63 3.11
C ARG A 34 12.67 12.31 3.29
N HIS A 35 11.41 12.38 3.69
CA HIS A 35 10.56 11.22 3.95
C HIS A 35 9.30 11.27 3.08
N SER A 36 8.74 10.10 2.76
CA SER A 36 7.45 10.06 2.06
C SER A 36 6.33 10.60 2.95
N PRO A 37 5.30 11.25 2.39
CA PRO A 37 4.13 11.69 3.15
C PRO A 37 3.46 10.56 3.94
N ASP A 38 3.46 9.36 3.40
CA ASP A 38 2.87 8.19 4.07
C ASP A 38 3.72 7.67 5.23
N ALA A 39 5.06 7.78 5.16
CA ALA A 39 5.91 7.49 6.31
C ALA A 39 5.63 8.44 7.47
N LEU A 40 5.47 9.74 7.18
CA LEU A 40 5.06 10.72 8.17
C LEU A 40 3.68 10.40 8.74
N ARG A 41 2.72 10.05 7.88
CA ARG A 41 1.36 9.67 8.31
C ARG A 41 1.38 8.42 9.19
N LEU A 42 2.12 7.38 8.79
CA LEU A 42 2.25 6.16 9.59
C LEU A 42 2.86 6.43 10.96
N TRP A 43 3.90 7.28 11.01
CA TRP A 43 4.50 7.72 12.28
C TRP A 43 3.47 8.42 13.17
N MET A 44 2.67 9.35 12.63
CA MET A 44 1.65 10.07 13.39
C MET A 44 0.56 9.13 13.90
N LEU A 45 0.07 8.22 13.07
CA LEU A 45 -0.99 7.26 13.41
C LEU A 45 -0.53 6.18 14.39
N GLY A 46 0.79 5.97 14.52
CA GLY A 46 1.37 5.03 15.47
C GLY A 46 1.22 5.43 16.95
N THR A 47 0.75 6.65 17.22
CA THR A 47 0.44 7.13 18.57
C THR A 47 -1.02 7.58 18.61
N HIS A 48 -1.75 7.17 19.67
CA HIS A 48 -3.13 7.62 19.86
C HIS A 48 -3.17 9.15 19.94
N TYR A 49 -4.09 9.78 19.22
CA TYR A 49 -4.13 11.24 19.04
C TYR A 49 -4.18 12.04 20.34
N ARG A 50 -4.71 11.46 21.43
CA ARG A 50 -4.74 12.12 22.75
C ARG A 50 -3.38 12.21 23.43
N HIS A 51 -2.41 11.43 23.01
CA HIS A 51 -1.08 11.40 23.62
C HIS A 51 -0.10 12.31 22.87
N PRO A 52 0.88 12.89 23.59
CA PRO A 52 1.98 13.57 22.94
C PRO A 52 2.76 12.62 22.03
N ILE A 53 3.19 13.13 20.88
CA ILE A 53 4.03 12.39 19.94
C ILE A 53 5.42 13.01 19.89
N GLU A 54 6.46 12.18 19.91
CA GLU A 54 7.83 12.63 19.82
C GLU A 54 8.38 12.41 18.42
N TRP A 55 8.87 13.50 17.81
CA TRP A 55 9.54 13.44 16.51
C TRP A 55 10.99 12.97 16.67
N SER A 56 11.41 12.04 15.84
CA SER A 56 12.81 11.74 15.56
C SER A 56 12.98 11.25 14.12
N GLU A 57 14.14 11.50 13.52
CA GLU A 57 14.50 10.98 12.19
C GLU A 57 14.53 9.45 12.17
N GLU A 58 14.92 8.84 13.28
CA GLU A 58 14.96 7.38 13.42
C GLU A 58 13.55 6.78 13.30
N ARG A 59 12.57 7.33 14.02
CA ARG A 59 11.17 6.89 13.96
C ARG A 59 10.55 7.11 12.57
N ALA A 60 10.92 8.19 11.88
CA ALA A 60 10.48 8.41 10.51
C ALA A 60 11.04 7.35 9.54
N ASN A 61 12.30 6.97 9.70
CA ASN A 61 12.94 5.91 8.92
C ASN A 61 12.36 4.52 9.24
N GLU A 62 12.03 4.26 10.50
CA GLU A 62 11.33 3.03 10.92
C GLU A 62 9.95 2.94 10.27
N SER A 63 9.21 4.04 10.26
CA SER A 63 7.90 4.12 9.60
C SER A 63 7.99 3.89 8.10
N ALA A 64 9.03 4.38 7.44
CA ALA A 64 9.26 4.12 6.02
C ALA A 64 9.48 2.62 5.74
N ARG A 65 10.31 1.94 6.55
CA ARG A 65 10.53 0.48 6.46
C ARG A 65 9.27 -0.32 6.79
N ALA A 66 8.50 0.15 7.78
CA ALA A 66 7.23 -0.48 8.14
C ALA A 66 6.21 -0.42 6.98
N LEU A 67 6.15 0.69 6.23
CA LEU A 67 5.32 0.79 5.02
C LEU A 67 5.70 -0.22 3.95
N GLU A 68 6.98 -0.45 3.70
CA GLU A 68 7.44 -1.47 2.75
C GLU A 68 6.93 -2.86 3.17
N THR A 69 7.00 -3.16 4.46
CA THR A 69 6.49 -4.42 5.01
C THR A 69 4.97 -4.51 4.88
N LEU A 70 4.24 -3.44 5.15
CA LEU A 70 2.79 -3.38 5.04
C LEU A 70 2.31 -3.64 3.61
N TRP A 71 2.97 -3.05 2.62
CA TRP A 71 2.57 -3.15 1.21
C TRP A 71 3.08 -4.41 0.50
N SER A 72 3.99 -5.18 1.11
CA SER A 72 4.56 -6.39 0.52
C SER A 72 3.50 -7.41 0.02
N PRO A 73 2.42 -7.74 0.74
CA PRO A 73 1.38 -8.64 0.23
C PRO A 73 0.62 -8.05 -0.96
N VAL A 74 0.40 -6.74 -0.97
CA VAL A 74 -0.30 -6.04 -2.06
C VAL A 74 0.56 -6.03 -3.32
N GLU A 75 1.84 -5.77 -3.20
CA GLU A 75 2.79 -5.85 -4.32
C GLU A 75 2.89 -7.27 -4.90
N LYS A 76 2.89 -8.31 -4.03
CA LYS A 76 2.83 -9.70 -4.49
C LYS A 76 1.53 -10.01 -5.21
N ALA A 77 0.39 -9.52 -4.70
CA ALA A 77 -0.91 -9.76 -5.30
C ALA A 77 -1.03 -9.14 -6.70
N ARG A 78 -0.35 -8.02 -6.96
CA ARG A 78 -0.30 -7.40 -8.29
C ARG A 78 0.23 -8.33 -9.38
N LYS A 79 1.18 -9.22 -9.05
CA LYS A 79 1.72 -10.19 -10.00
C LYS A 79 0.67 -11.19 -10.49
N TYR A 80 -0.39 -11.38 -9.70
CA TYR A 80 -1.51 -12.29 -10.03
C TYR A 80 -2.74 -11.53 -10.54
N ALA A 81 -2.66 -10.20 -10.67
CA ALA A 81 -3.80 -9.36 -11.07
C ALA A 81 -4.39 -9.76 -12.42
N ASP A 82 -3.54 -10.21 -13.35
CA ASP A 82 -3.95 -10.63 -14.69
C ASP A 82 -4.52 -12.06 -14.71
N SER A 83 -4.21 -12.87 -13.70
CA SER A 83 -4.68 -14.25 -13.56
C SER A 83 -6.04 -14.36 -12.87
N VAL A 84 -6.43 -13.31 -12.16
CA VAL A 84 -7.67 -13.26 -11.38
C VAL A 84 -8.57 -12.22 -12.01
N THR A 85 -9.72 -12.65 -12.50
CA THR A 85 -10.78 -11.72 -12.92
C THR A 85 -11.13 -10.84 -11.70
N PHE A 86 -10.62 -9.63 -11.67
CA PHE A 86 -11.05 -8.60 -10.74
C PHE A 86 -12.50 -8.24 -11.08
N GLY A 87 -13.41 -9.03 -10.63
CA GLY A 87 -14.76 -8.83 -11.10
C GLY A 87 -15.76 -9.68 -10.38
N ASN A 88 -15.83 -9.51 -9.10
CA ASN A 88 -17.12 -9.50 -8.41
C ASN A 88 -16.93 -8.94 -6.99
N PRO A 89 -17.24 -7.66 -6.73
CA PRO A 89 -17.23 -7.09 -5.38
C PRO A 89 -18.21 -7.79 -4.43
N THR A 90 -19.07 -8.67 -4.95
CA THR A 90 -20.05 -9.43 -4.16
C THR A 90 -19.50 -10.74 -3.58
N ARG A 91 -18.26 -11.13 -3.87
CA ARG A 91 -17.71 -12.36 -3.29
C ARG A 91 -17.15 -12.09 -1.89
N ALA A 92 -17.59 -12.90 -0.91
CA ALA A 92 -17.24 -12.76 0.50
C ALA A 92 -15.71 -12.68 0.71
N LEU A 93 -15.29 -11.90 1.70
CA LEU A 93 -13.93 -11.85 2.18
C LEU A 93 -13.49 -13.27 2.61
N PRO A 94 -12.22 -13.66 2.35
CA PRO A 94 -11.70 -14.92 2.89
C PRO A 94 -11.92 -15.00 4.40
N THR A 95 -12.38 -16.13 4.89
CA THR A 95 -12.73 -16.33 6.32
C THR A 95 -11.56 -15.97 7.23
N GLU A 96 -10.35 -16.24 6.79
CA GLU A 96 -9.10 -15.94 7.50
C GLU A 96 -8.85 -14.43 7.66
N CYS A 97 -9.44 -13.61 6.80
CA CYS A 97 -9.27 -12.15 6.83
C CYS A 97 -10.34 -11.45 7.68
N VAL A 98 -11.50 -12.09 7.92
CA VAL A 98 -12.63 -11.49 8.64
C VAL A 98 -12.25 -10.98 10.04
N PRO A 99 -11.52 -11.74 10.88
CA PRO A 99 -11.18 -11.28 12.23
C PRO A 99 -10.34 -9.99 12.25
N PHE A 100 -9.49 -9.80 11.24
CA PHE A 100 -8.66 -8.59 11.15
C PHE A 100 -9.50 -7.36 10.79
N ARG A 101 -10.48 -7.50 9.88
CA ARG A 101 -11.44 -6.43 9.57
C ARG A 101 -12.25 -6.05 10.81
N GLU A 102 -12.79 -7.03 11.54
CA GLU A 102 -13.59 -6.78 12.73
C GLU A 102 -12.78 -6.06 13.81
N ARG A 103 -11.54 -6.50 14.07
CA ARG A 103 -10.62 -5.84 15.00
C ARG A 103 -10.28 -4.41 14.55
N PHE A 104 -10.06 -4.19 13.26
CA PHE A 104 -9.80 -2.86 12.72
C PHE A 104 -10.98 -1.92 12.97
N ILE A 105 -12.22 -2.38 12.67
CA ILE A 105 -13.44 -1.60 12.91
C ILE A 105 -13.58 -1.30 14.40
N ALA A 106 -13.44 -2.31 15.28
CA ALA A 106 -13.53 -2.15 16.71
C ALA A 106 -12.50 -1.12 17.24
N ALA A 107 -11.28 -1.16 16.74
CA ALA A 107 -10.24 -0.19 17.12
C ALA A 107 -10.59 1.24 16.67
N MET A 108 -11.15 1.40 15.46
CA MET A 108 -11.56 2.71 14.98
C MET A 108 -12.81 3.26 15.68
N ASP A 109 -13.71 2.38 16.12
CA ASP A 109 -14.88 2.74 16.91
C ASP A 109 -14.52 3.06 18.37
N ASP A 110 -13.38 2.56 18.87
CA ASP A 110 -12.83 2.88 20.20
C ASP A 110 -11.98 4.16 20.15
N ASP A 111 -12.65 5.29 20.07
CA ASP A 111 -12.02 6.64 20.11
C ASP A 111 -10.89 6.83 19.08
N PHE A 112 -11.08 6.30 17.87
CA PHE A 112 -10.06 6.36 16.79
C PHE A 112 -8.70 5.80 17.24
N ASN A 113 -8.67 4.62 17.83
CA ASN A 113 -7.46 3.93 18.27
C ASN A 113 -6.61 3.48 17.07
N THR A 114 -5.99 4.45 16.39
CA THR A 114 -5.19 4.21 15.19
C THR A 114 -3.97 3.32 15.43
N PRO A 115 -3.29 3.31 16.61
CA PRO A 115 -2.23 2.35 16.87
C PRO A 115 -2.70 0.90 16.82
N GLU A 116 -3.87 0.59 17.41
CA GLU A 116 -4.44 -0.77 17.35
C GLU A 116 -4.91 -1.11 15.93
N ALA A 117 -5.54 -0.15 15.24
CA ALA A 117 -5.95 -0.32 13.84
C ALA A 117 -4.74 -0.63 12.93
N LEU A 118 -3.60 0.06 13.10
CA LEU A 118 -2.35 -0.26 12.42
C LEU A 118 -1.84 -1.65 12.78
N GLY A 119 -1.91 -2.03 14.08
CA GLY A 119 -1.59 -3.39 14.52
C GLY A 119 -2.37 -4.44 13.74
N CYS A 120 -3.67 -4.24 13.53
CA CYS A 120 -4.53 -5.13 12.75
C CYS A 120 -4.08 -5.23 11.28
N LEU A 121 -3.69 -4.10 10.65
CA LEU A 121 -3.17 -4.11 9.28
C LEU A 121 -1.87 -4.90 9.16
N PHE A 122 -0.93 -4.71 10.07
CA PHE A 122 0.33 -5.47 10.08
C PHE A 122 0.10 -6.96 10.36
N ASP A 123 -0.86 -7.31 11.23
CA ASP A 123 -1.24 -8.70 11.48
C ASP A 123 -1.82 -9.36 10.24
N LEU A 124 -2.73 -8.68 9.55
CA LEU A 124 -3.29 -9.14 8.29
C LEU A 124 -2.19 -9.33 7.23
N GLY A 125 -1.30 -8.36 7.08
CA GLY A 125 -0.17 -8.45 6.15
C GLY A 125 0.75 -9.64 6.46
N ARG A 126 1.05 -9.89 7.74
CA ARG A 126 1.82 -11.06 8.18
C ARG A 126 1.06 -12.38 7.93
N ALA A 127 -0.25 -12.41 8.18
CA ALA A 127 -1.07 -13.58 7.91
C ALA A 127 -1.06 -13.93 6.43
N LEU A 128 -1.26 -12.96 5.54
CA LEU A 128 -1.22 -13.15 4.09
C LEU A 128 0.15 -13.65 3.62
N ASN A 129 1.25 -13.08 4.13
CA ASN A 129 2.60 -13.50 3.75
C ASN A 129 2.94 -14.93 4.19
N ARG A 130 2.33 -15.44 5.28
CA ARG A 130 2.56 -16.80 5.81
C ARG A 130 1.58 -17.85 5.27
N ALA A 131 0.47 -17.43 4.69
CA ALA A 131 -0.59 -18.34 4.26
C ALA A 131 -0.22 -19.08 2.98
N SER A 132 0.45 -20.22 3.13
CA SER A 132 0.75 -21.13 2.01
C SER A 132 -0.49 -21.90 1.49
N ALA A 133 -1.57 -21.93 2.26
CA ALA A 133 -2.80 -22.67 1.96
C ALA A 133 -3.88 -21.83 1.26
N LEU A 134 -3.74 -20.53 1.17
CA LEU A 134 -4.68 -19.68 0.46
C LEU A 134 -4.61 -19.92 -1.05
N SER A 135 -5.78 -19.98 -1.69
CA SER A 135 -5.83 -19.90 -3.14
C SER A 135 -5.29 -18.54 -3.61
N ILE A 136 -4.76 -18.47 -4.83
CA ILE A 136 -4.32 -17.19 -5.43
C ILE A 136 -5.45 -16.16 -5.36
N GLN A 137 -6.70 -16.58 -5.62
CA GLN A 137 -7.85 -15.69 -5.56
C GLN A 137 -8.12 -15.14 -4.15
N ASP A 138 -7.98 -15.99 -3.12
CA ASP A 138 -8.19 -15.58 -1.73
C ASP A 138 -7.05 -14.68 -1.25
N PHE A 139 -5.82 -14.98 -1.65
CA PHE A 139 -4.67 -14.11 -1.40
C PHE A 139 -4.86 -12.71 -1.99
N VAL A 140 -5.26 -12.61 -3.26
CA VAL A 140 -5.52 -11.32 -3.93
C VAL A 140 -6.65 -10.56 -3.24
N ARG A 141 -7.73 -11.25 -2.81
CA ARG A 141 -8.82 -10.60 -2.05
C ARG A 141 -8.37 -10.10 -0.68
N GLY A 142 -7.59 -10.90 0.05
CA GLY A 142 -7.02 -10.48 1.32
C GLY A 142 -6.10 -9.27 1.18
N ALA A 143 -5.27 -9.23 0.13
CA ALA A 143 -4.42 -8.08 -0.17
C ALA A 143 -5.23 -6.83 -0.56
N SER A 144 -6.32 -6.99 -1.30
CA SER A 144 -7.26 -5.91 -1.62
C SER A 144 -7.95 -5.37 -0.38
N GLU A 145 -8.31 -6.25 0.56
CA GLU A 145 -8.85 -5.84 1.86
C GLU A 145 -7.85 -5.03 2.67
N LEU A 146 -6.60 -5.50 2.76
CA LEU A 146 -5.52 -4.77 3.41
C LEU A 146 -5.37 -3.35 2.84
N SER A 147 -5.40 -3.22 1.51
CA SER A 147 -5.34 -1.92 0.84
C SER A 147 -6.54 -1.05 1.18
N SER A 148 -7.75 -1.61 1.18
CA SER A 148 -8.98 -0.88 1.50
C SER A 148 -8.99 -0.35 2.94
N LEU A 149 -8.58 -1.16 3.91
CA LEU A 149 -8.49 -0.75 5.31
C LEU A 149 -7.39 0.30 5.51
N ALA A 150 -6.24 0.14 4.86
CA ALA A 150 -5.16 1.12 4.93
C ALA A 150 -5.58 2.50 4.35
N GLN A 151 -6.41 2.52 3.31
CA GLN A 151 -6.96 3.74 2.74
C GLN A 151 -7.88 4.49 3.71
N VAL A 152 -8.57 3.82 4.62
CA VAL A 152 -9.35 4.48 5.70
C VAL A 152 -8.45 5.36 6.56
N LEU A 153 -7.20 4.92 6.79
CA LEU A 153 -6.17 5.68 7.49
C LEU A 153 -5.43 6.67 6.58
N GLY A 154 -5.83 6.78 5.32
CA GLY A 154 -5.20 7.65 4.33
C GLY A 154 -3.83 7.16 3.86
N LEU A 155 -3.44 5.92 4.17
CA LEU A 155 -2.23 5.31 3.65
C LEU A 155 -2.47 4.91 2.19
N VAL A 156 -1.61 5.38 1.30
CA VAL A 156 -1.77 5.17 -0.15
C VAL A 156 -0.81 4.08 -0.60
N GLU A 157 -1.36 3.15 -1.36
CA GLU A 157 -0.56 2.10 -1.98
C GLU A 157 0.54 2.71 -2.86
N PRO A 158 1.82 2.32 -2.66
CA PRO A 158 2.89 2.87 -3.46
C PRO A 158 2.69 2.52 -4.94
N LYS A 159 3.00 3.47 -5.81
CA LYS A 159 3.06 3.17 -7.25
C LYS A 159 4.04 2.04 -7.49
N PRO A 160 3.73 1.10 -8.41
CA PRO A 160 4.64 0.02 -8.73
C PRO A 160 6.04 0.56 -9.04
N ARG A 161 7.05 0.07 -8.34
CA ARG A 161 8.44 0.39 -8.60
C ARG A 161 9.14 -0.86 -9.12
N ILE A 162 9.73 -0.75 -10.29
CA ILE A 162 10.59 -1.81 -10.82
C ILE A 162 11.98 -1.24 -10.97
N ALA A 163 12.96 -1.97 -10.48
CA ALA A 163 14.34 -1.57 -10.56
C ALA A 163 14.71 -1.26 -12.03
N GLY A 164 15.18 -0.04 -12.28
CA GLY A 164 15.57 0.42 -13.61
C GLY A 164 14.48 1.10 -14.45
N LEU A 165 13.24 1.18 -13.95
CA LEU A 165 12.12 1.88 -14.63
C LEU A 165 11.60 3.05 -13.79
N SER A 166 11.16 4.12 -14.47
CA SER A 166 10.46 5.21 -13.76
C SER A 166 9.08 4.77 -13.28
N PRO A 167 8.52 5.40 -12.23
CA PRO A 167 7.15 5.11 -11.78
C PRO A 167 6.12 5.26 -12.89
N GLU A 168 6.26 6.27 -13.74
CA GLU A 168 5.37 6.55 -14.88
C GLU A 168 5.46 5.44 -15.95
N ALA A 169 6.69 4.99 -16.26
CA ALA A 169 6.89 3.88 -17.19
C ALA A 169 6.29 2.58 -16.63
N THR A 170 6.46 2.33 -15.35
CA THR A 170 5.90 1.15 -14.67
C THR A 170 4.37 1.17 -14.69
N GLU A 171 3.73 2.32 -14.40
CA GLU A 171 2.28 2.48 -14.44
C GLU A 171 1.72 2.25 -15.86
N LYS A 172 2.41 2.77 -16.87
CA LYS A 172 2.07 2.56 -18.28
C LYS A 172 2.20 1.10 -18.69
N ILE A 173 3.26 0.40 -18.27
CA ILE A 173 3.46 -1.03 -18.52
C ILE A 173 2.31 -1.85 -17.91
N VAL A 174 1.93 -1.60 -16.66
CA VAL A 174 0.80 -2.29 -16.01
C VAL A 174 -0.50 -2.08 -16.78
N SER A 175 -0.76 -0.86 -17.26
CA SER A 175 -1.94 -0.58 -18.10
C SER A 175 -1.90 -1.36 -19.43
N LEU A 176 -0.74 -1.39 -20.09
CA LEU A 176 -0.54 -2.11 -21.35
C LEU A 176 -0.71 -3.63 -21.18
N ILE A 177 -0.26 -4.20 -20.07
CA ILE A 177 -0.45 -5.63 -19.77
C ILE A 177 -1.94 -5.96 -19.69
N ARG A 178 -2.75 -5.14 -19.02
CA ARG A 178 -4.21 -5.34 -18.97
C ARG A 178 -4.83 -5.32 -20.37
N GLN A 179 -4.47 -4.33 -21.19
CA GLN A 179 -4.96 -4.24 -22.58
C GLN A 179 -4.52 -5.46 -23.41
N ARG A 180 -3.29 -5.94 -23.22
CA ARG A 180 -2.79 -7.14 -23.89
C ARG A 180 -3.59 -8.38 -23.47
N THR A 181 -3.88 -8.55 -22.20
CA THR A 181 -4.69 -9.67 -21.69
C THR A 181 -6.10 -9.64 -22.29
N GLU A 182 -6.72 -8.47 -22.37
CA GLU A 182 -8.03 -8.31 -23.03
C GLU A 182 -7.98 -8.64 -24.54
N ALA A 183 -6.95 -8.18 -25.25
CA ALA A 183 -6.76 -8.48 -26.66
C ALA A 183 -6.62 -10.00 -26.89
N ARG A 184 -5.85 -10.69 -26.04
CA ARG A 184 -5.70 -12.16 -26.08
C ARG A 184 -7.01 -12.90 -25.81
N LEU A 185 -7.79 -12.46 -24.84
CA LEU A 185 -9.12 -13.04 -24.55
C LEU A 185 -10.07 -12.90 -25.75
N ARG A 186 -9.96 -11.80 -26.51
CA ARG A 186 -10.72 -11.56 -27.76
C ARG A 186 -10.09 -12.23 -28.97
N ARG A 187 -8.96 -12.93 -28.81
CA ARG A 187 -8.17 -13.55 -29.87
C ARG A 187 -7.62 -12.56 -30.91
N ASP A 188 -7.46 -11.29 -30.51
CA ASP A 188 -6.80 -10.27 -31.31
C ASP A 188 -5.28 -10.34 -31.11
N TRP A 189 -4.69 -11.31 -31.77
CA TRP A 189 -3.26 -11.59 -31.64
C TRP A 189 -2.41 -10.43 -32.17
N LYS A 190 -2.85 -9.77 -33.24
CA LYS A 190 -2.14 -8.63 -33.82
C LYS A 190 -2.01 -7.50 -32.80
N ARG A 191 -3.11 -7.14 -32.14
CA ARG A 191 -3.11 -6.10 -31.11
C ARG A 191 -2.30 -6.50 -29.88
N ALA A 192 -2.34 -7.77 -29.48
CA ALA A 192 -1.55 -8.29 -28.39
C ALA A 192 -0.03 -8.20 -28.66
N ASP A 193 0.41 -8.43 -29.88
CA ASP A 193 1.83 -8.32 -30.29
C ASP A 193 2.27 -6.86 -30.41
N GLU A 194 1.42 -5.96 -30.90
CA GLU A 194 1.68 -4.52 -30.89
C GLU A 194 1.92 -4.01 -29.47
N ILE A 195 1.05 -4.39 -28.52
CA ILE A 195 1.16 -4.00 -27.11
C ILE A 195 2.43 -4.60 -26.49
N ARG A 196 2.80 -5.82 -26.83
CA ARG A 196 4.07 -6.41 -26.39
C ARG A 196 5.27 -5.58 -26.81
N ALA A 197 5.30 -5.15 -28.07
CA ALA A 197 6.36 -4.27 -28.58
C ALA A 197 6.40 -2.92 -27.85
N GLU A 198 5.22 -2.34 -27.52
CA GLU A 198 5.15 -1.10 -26.72
C GLU A 198 5.75 -1.31 -25.31
N ILE A 199 5.48 -2.44 -24.65
CA ILE A 199 6.03 -2.78 -23.33
C ILE A 199 7.54 -2.95 -23.40
N GLU A 200 8.04 -3.65 -24.44
CA GLU A 200 9.48 -3.85 -24.66
C GLU A 200 10.22 -2.53 -24.91
N ALA A 201 9.60 -1.58 -25.62
CA ALA A 201 10.12 -0.24 -25.85
C ALA A 201 10.22 0.59 -24.55
N LEU A 202 9.35 0.32 -23.58
CA LEU A 202 9.40 0.93 -22.24
C LEU A 202 10.43 0.29 -21.31
N GLY A 203 11.14 -0.75 -21.78
CA GLY A 203 12.22 -1.40 -21.04
C GLY A 203 11.78 -2.58 -20.16
N ALA A 204 10.67 -3.23 -20.48
CA ALA A 204 10.21 -4.45 -19.80
C ALA A 204 10.14 -5.63 -20.78
N ILE A 205 10.24 -6.84 -20.23
CA ILE A 205 10.06 -8.11 -20.97
C ILE A 205 8.81 -8.79 -20.42
N VAL A 206 7.96 -9.30 -21.29
CA VAL A 206 6.73 -9.99 -20.96
C VAL A 206 6.89 -11.48 -21.20
N ASN A 207 6.65 -12.29 -20.17
CA ASN A 207 6.68 -13.74 -20.20
C ASN A 207 5.28 -14.30 -19.94
N ASP A 208 4.79 -15.14 -20.86
CA ASP A 208 3.52 -15.84 -20.68
C ASP A 208 3.75 -17.14 -19.92
N THR A 209 3.12 -17.28 -18.76
CA THR A 209 3.17 -18.49 -17.96
C THR A 209 1.78 -19.14 -17.87
N PRO A 210 1.66 -20.42 -17.49
CA PRO A 210 0.37 -21.04 -17.25
C PRO A 210 -0.49 -20.34 -16.20
N GLY A 211 0.15 -19.56 -15.32
CA GLY A 211 -0.52 -18.76 -14.28
C GLY A 211 -0.91 -17.34 -14.72
N GLY A 212 -0.56 -16.92 -15.94
CA GLY A 212 -0.85 -15.58 -16.47
C GLY A 212 0.37 -14.92 -17.13
N THR A 213 0.27 -13.64 -17.39
CA THR A 213 1.36 -12.83 -17.95
C THR A 213 2.25 -12.30 -16.83
N GLU A 214 3.51 -12.74 -16.80
CA GLU A 214 4.53 -12.20 -15.92
C GLU A 214 5.41 -11.22 -16.72
N TRP A 215 6.02 -10.26 -16.03
CA TRP A 215 6.89 -9.29 -16.65
C TRP A 215 8.00 -8.82 -15.71
N GLU A 216 9.11 -8.43 -16.27
CA GLU A 216 10.30 -7.98 -15.55
C GLU A 216 10.99 -6.84 -16.31
N ALA A 217 11.78 -6.01 -15.60
CA ALA A 217 12.59 -5.00 -16.26
C ALA A 217 13.67 -5.68 -17.10
N LYS A 218 13.90 -5.17 -18.31
CA LYS A 218 14.99 -5.63 -19.19
C LYS A 218 16.32 -5.32 -18.49
N ALA A 219 17.13 -6.34 -18.26
CA ALA A 219 18.49 -6.13 -17.78
C ALA A 219 19.26 -5.24 -18.76
N ARG A 220 19.93 -4.21 -18.22
CA ARG A 220 20.83 -3.34 -19.02
C ARG A 220 22.14 -4.03 -19.29
#